data_2c447502cd9e60d31dfd26d47c63c08f
#
_entry.id   2c447502cd9e60d31dfd26d47c63c08f
#
_cell.length_a   1.000
_cell.length_b   1.000
_cell.length_c   1.000
_cell.angle_alpha   90.00
_cell.angle_beta   90.00
_cell.angle_gamma   90.00
#
_symmetry.space_group_name_H-M   'P 1'
#
loop_
_entity.id
_entity.type
_entity.pdbx_description
1 polymer ?
#
loop_
_entity_poly.entity_id
_entity_poly.type
_entity_poly.pdbx_seq_one_letter_code
_entity_poly.pdbx_strand_id
1 'polypeptide(L)'
;MLLFIILVTAILSLLGWVVYYFSSLEREAVFARRIRSRANYSAQLYELLGDSAVAVLNRNDSVAINGSLERRTVAIFSLNGKLLFQFASANSIKPILGSKVLTMVASSGEADFRTGDLEGIAIRKGMGNKRFIVVVTAYDHDGLERLKTLTRILFVSLLLGILLTALVSYLFANQLLKPISQIIYEVNDISSHNLSHRIRAGRGRDELSQLANTFNELLERLQKSFDIQKRFISNASHELSTPLTSVSSQLEVTLQKERNVAEYQRVLRSISEDVMQMRQLTRSLLEIAKADSHGNIELSEVRIDEVLLKITAEVRKINSDYKVELFFGEFPDHETDCVVFGNVELLHSAIMNIVENGCKYSPDKFSRVNLSFANHRVYISVANKGHVIVAEEIQKIFQPFYRGGNAKDYKGFGLGLALAKGITRLHKGTLEVESDQETGTVFTMELPSYSTFQISG
;
A
#
# COMPACT_ATOMS: atom_id res chain seq x y z
N MET A 1 10.33 11.13 13.62
CA MET A 1 11.40 12.16 13.69
C MET A 1 12.24 12.06 14.94
N LEU A 2 11.68 12.27 16.13
CA LEU A 2 12.41 12.26 17.41
C LEU A 2 13.15 10.93 17.66
N LEU A 3 12.50 9.79 17.39
CA LEU A 3 13.08 8.46 17.56
C LEU A 3 14.28 8.22 16.63
N PHE A 4 14.25 8.73 15.41
CA PHE A 4 15.36 8.65 14.46
C PHE A 4 16.57 9.46 14.94
N ILE A 5 16.36 10.68 15.43
CA ILE A 5 17.42 11.52 16.01
C ILE A 5 18.06 10.83 17.22
N ILE A 6 17.23 10.24 18.12
CA ILE A 6 17.72 9.50 19.29
C ILE A 6 18.57 8.30 18.86
N LEU A 7 18.09 7.53 17.90
CA LEU A 7 18.80 6.34 17.41
C LEU A 7 20.18 6.71 16.83
N VAL A 8 20.22 7.70 15.94
CA VAL A 8 21.49 8.17 15.33
C VAL A 8 22.43 8.73 16.39
N THR A 9 21.92 9.50 17.34
CA THR A 9 22.73 10.03 18.45
C THR A 9 23.31 8.92 19.30
N ALA A 10 22.53 7.89 19.60
CA ALA A 10 23.00 6.73 20.35
C ALA A 10 24.13 5.96 19.63
N ILE A 11 23.95 5.77 18.31
CA ILE A 11 24.98 5.09 17.48
C ILE A 11 26.28 5.91 17.43
N LEU A 12 26.18 7.23 17.18
CA LEU A 12 27.35 8.10 17.13
C LEU A 12 28.06 8.19 18.49
N SER A 13 27.29 8.24 19.59
CA SER A 13 27.86 8.24 20.94
C SER A 13 28.58 6.93 21.27
N LEU A 14 27.98 5.79 20.89
CA LEU A 14 28.61 4.47 21.08
C LEU A 14 29.91 4.37 20.25
N LEU A 15 29.88 4.80 19.00
CA LEU A 15 31.07 4.81 18.14
C LEU A 15 32.16 5.71 18.73
N GLY A 16 31.79 6.91 19.18
CA GLY A 16 32.74 7.83 19.83
C GLY A 16 33.37 7.23 21.09
N TRP A 17 32.55 6.56 21.92
CA TRP A 17 33.04 5.87 23.10
C TRP A 17 34.02 4.75 22.76
N VAL A 18 33.71 3.93 21.74
CA VAL A 18 34.58 2.84 21.27
C VAL A 18 35.93 3.39 20.78
N VAL A 19 35.90 4.43 19.95
CA VAL A 19 37.12 5.08 19.44
C VAL A 19 37.98 5.64 20.58
N TYR A 20 37.34 6.33 21.54
CA TYR A 20 38.04 6.85 22.70
C TYR A 20 38.66 5.73 23.56
N TYR A 21 37.91 4.67 23.82
CA TYR A 21 38.38 3.53 24.60
C TYR A 21 39.60 2.88 24.01
N PHE A 22 39.56 2.52 22.72
CA PHE A 22 40.72 1.90 22.04
C PHE A 22 41.91 2.85 21.94
N SER A 23 41.70 4.13 21.68
CA SER A 23 42.75 5.13 21.66
C SER A 23 43.43 5.31 23.03
N SER A 24 42.63 5.24 24.11
CA SER A 24 43.17 5.27 25.49
C SER A 24 44.03 4.08 25.80
N LEU A 25 43.61 2.86 25.41
CA LEU A 25 44.40 1.64 25.58
C LEU A 25 45.70 1.69 24.77
N GLU A 26 45.62 2.14 23.52
CA GLU A 26 46.81 2.25 22.66
C GLU A 26 47.81 3.26 23.23
N ARG A 27 47.33 4.40 23.76
CA ARG A 27 48.19 5.38 24.44
C ARG A 27 48.93 4.75 25.59
N GLU A 28 48.25 4.03 26.50
CA GLU A 28 48.91 3.37 27.64
C GLU A 28 49.96 2.37 27.18
N ALA A 29 49.68 1.55 26.17
CA ALA A 29 50.58 0.56 25.64
C ALA A 29 51.84 1.21 24.95
N VAL A 30 51.64 2.30 24.22
CA VAL A 30 52.74 3.06 23.57
C VAL A 30 53.63 3.70 24.63
N PHE A 31 53.02 4.32 25.63
CA PHE A 31 53.76 5.00 26.70
C PHE A 31 54.54 4.00 27.55
N ALA A 32 53.95 2.90 27.95
CA ALA A 32 54.62 1.82 28.69
C ALA A 32 55.86 1.26 27.90
N ARG A 33 55.72 1.09 26.58
CA ARG A 33 56.86 0.69 25.73
C ARG A 33 57.99 1.70 25.71
N ARG A 34 57.66 3.02 25.68
CA ARG A 34 58.66 4.10 25.72
C ARG A 34 59.40 4.13 27.07
N ILE A 35 58.71 4.04 28.18
CA ILE A 35 59.30 4.01 29.52
C ILE A 35 60.19 2.74 29.66
N ARG A 36 59.70 1.56 29.20
CA ARG A 36 60.43 0.29 29.24
C ARG A 36 61.74 0.34 28.42
N SER A 37 61.69 0.92 27.21
CA SER A 37 62.86 1.13 26.37
C SER A 37 63.90 2.00 27.08
N ARG A 38 63.43 3.07 27.72
CA ARG A 38 64.32 3.95 28.46
C ARG A 38 64.93 3.32 29.70
N ALA A 39 64.15 2.51 30.44
CA ALA A 39 64.64 1.78 31.60
C ALA A 39 65.70 0.74 31.18
N ASN A 40 65.51 0.01 30.08
CA ASN A 40 66.47 -0.91 29.54
C ASN A 40 67.77 -0.21 29.11
N TYR A 41 67.66 0.91 28.41
CA TYR A 41 68.80 1.72 27.99
C TYR A 41 69.63 2.22 29.21
N SER A 42 68.93 2.78 30.23
CA SER A 42 69.59 3.24 31.44
C SER A 42 70.26 2.09 32.22
N ALA A 43 69.64 0.92 32.22
CA ALA A 43 70.20 -0.29 32.83
C ALA A 43 71.50 -0.75 32.12
N GLN A 44 71.52 -0.79 30.80
CA GLN A 44 72.71 -1.20 30.00
C GLN A 44 73.84 -0.20 30.20
N LEU A 45 73.52 1.13 30.23
CA LEU A 45 74.54 2.13 30.46
C LEU A 45 75.19 1.98 31.84
N TYR A 46 74.38 1.75 32.88
CA TYR A 46 74.88 1.59 34.24
C TYR A 46 75.64 0.29 34.41
N GLU A 47 75.26 -0.79 33.69
CA GLU A 47 76.01 -2.09 33.70
C GLU A 47 77.37 -1.94 33.05
N LEU A 48 77.49 -1.13 31.98
CA LEU A 48 78.78 -0.95 31.26
C LEU A 48 79.74 0.02 31.93
N LEU A 49 79.17 1.17 32.47
CA LEU A 49 79.97 2.30 32.92
C LEU A 49 80.03 2.49 34.43
N GLY A 50 79.20 1.70 35.18
CA GLY A 50 79.05 1.89 36.62
C GLY A 50 78.69 3.35 37.00
N ASP A 51 79.37 3.89 37.99
CA ASP A 51 79.04 5.26 38.46
C ASP A 51 79.37 6.34 37.40
N SER A 52 80.27 6.04 36.40
CA SER A 52 80.51 6.95 35.28
C SER A 52 79.37 7.05 34.31
N ALA A 53 78.36 6.14 34.33
CA ALA A 53 77.14 6.20 33.57
C ALA A 53 76.28 7.45 33.94
N VAL A 54 76.44 7.94 35.14
CA VAL A 54 75.79 9.14 35.68
C VAL A 54 76.06 10.37 34.80
N ALA A 55 77.33 10.58 34.45
CA ALA A 55 77.72 11.77 33.63
C ALA A 55 77.14 11.64 32.19
N VAL A 56 77.05 10.42 31.66
CA VAL A 56 76.54 10.16 30.32
C VAL A 56 75.00 10.31 30.32
N LEU A 57 74.29 9.78 31.33
CA LEU A 57 72.87 9.93 31.46
C LEU A 57 72.45 11.38 31.61
N ASN A 58 73.18 12.17 32.41
CA ASN A 58 72.96 13.60 32.56
C ASN A 58 73.19 14.38 31.26
N ARG A 59 74.27 14.05 30.52
CA ARG A 59 74.63 14.74 29.26
C ARG A 59 73.74 14.38 28.12
N ASN A 60 73.34 13.11 27.97
CA ASN A 60 72.45 12.66 26.92
C ASN A 60 70.98 13.14 27.12
N ASP A 61 70.57 13.40 28.35
CA ASP A 61 69.27 13.90 28.61
C ASP A 61 69.09 15.43 28.35
N SER A 62 70.21 16.17 28.40
CA SER A 62 70.22 17.58 27.98
C SER A 62 70.24 17.76 26.44
N VAL A 63 70.58 16.68 25.70
CA VAL A 63 70.65 16.65 24.22
C VAL A 63 69.60 15.76 23.59
N ALA A 64 68.78 15.07 24.37
CA ALA A 64 67.76 14.16 23.82
C ALA A 64 66.69 14.92 23.04
N ILE A 65 66.92 15.01 21.76
CA ILE A 65 66.08 15.64 20.71
C ILE A 65 64.72 14.91 20.52
N ASN A 66 64.53 13.81 21.18
CA ASN A 66 63.22 13.10 21.08
C ASN A 66 62.41 13.31 22.34
N GLY A 67 61.71 14.39 22.26
CA GLY A 67 60.68 14.93 23.11
C GLY A 67 59.89 13.95 23.95
N SER A 68 59.36 14.49 24.98
CA SER A 68 58.06 14.12 25.50
C SER A 68 57.97 13.15 26.67
N LEU A 69 59.03 12.86 27.37
CA LEU A 69 58.89 12.33 28.72
C LEU A 69 59.05 13.47 29.71
N GLU A 70 57.98 14.26 29.95
CA GLU A 70 57.98 15.30 30.92
C GLU A 70 58.02 14.77 32.33
N ARG A 71 58.62 15.56 33.28
CA ARG A 71 58.72 15.21 34.69
C ARG A 71 59.37 13.82 34.91
N ARG A 72 60.31 13.44 34.06
CA ARG A 72 60.97 12.15 34.07
C ARG A 72 61.94 12.05 35.23
N THR A 73 61.92 10.86 35.89
CA THR A 73 62.95 10.47 36.85
C THR A 73 63.46 9.11 36.49
N VAL A 74 64.78 8.93 36.46
CA VAL A 74 65.50 7.67 36.39
C VAL A 74 66.20 7.48 37.70
N ALA A 75 65.93 6.42 38.42
CA ALA A 75 66.58 6.08 39.70
C ALA A 75 67.10 4.65 39.66
N ILE A 76 68.27 4.41 40.23
CA ILE A 76 68.88 3.08 40.33
C ILE A 76 68.99 2.75 41.80
N PHE A 77 68.44 1.61 42.17
CA PHE A 77 68.42 1.08 43.54
C PHE A 77 69.17 -0.23 43.65
N SER A 78 69.81 -0.44 44.81
CA SER A 78 70.29 -1.78 45.15
C SER A 78 69.11 -2.71 45.43
N LEU A 79 69.28 -4.04 45.41
CA LEU A 79 68.26 -5.01 45.78
C LEU A 79 67.69 -4.75 47.18
N ASN A 80 68.42 -4.18 48.10
CA ASN A 80 67.96 -3.80 49.44
C ASN A 80 67.19 -2.49 49.46
N GLY A 81 66.84 -1.91 48.32
CA GLY A 81 66.09 -0.66 48.23
C GLY A 81 66.89 0.62 48.51
N LYS A 82 68.22 0.51 48.67
CA LYS A 82 69.09 1.67 48.85
C LYS A 82 69.28 2.40 47.50
N LEU A 83 69.03 3.72 47.46
CA LEU A 83 69.23 4.56 46.28
C LEU A 83 70.73 4.60 45.96
N LEU A 84 71.08 4.21 44.77
CA LEU A 84 72.47 4.26 44.27
C LEU A 84 72.69 5.51 43.39
N PHE A 85 71.68 5.79 42.56
CA PHE A 85 71.73 6.92 41.64
C PHE A 85 70.34 7.47 41.37
N GLN A 86 70.21 8.78 41.14
CA GLN A 86 68.99 9.41 40.71
C GLN A 86 69.31 10.54 39.70
N PHE A 87 68.64 10.47 38.59
CA PHE A 87 68.48 11.60 37.68
C PHE A 87 67.01 12.04 37.67
N ALA A 88 66.78 13.33 37.78
CA ALA A 88 65.47 13.90 37.80
C ALA A 88 65.46 15.14 36.90
N SER A 89 64.52 15.20 35.95
CA SER A 89 64.30 16.43 35.18
C SER A 89 63.64 17.51 36.08
N ALA A 90 63.64 18.75 35.63
CA ALA A 90 63.01 19.83 36.37
C ALA A 90 61.53 19.48 36.70
N ASN A 91 61.13 19.78 37.93
CA ASN A 91 59.76 19.50 38.46
C ASN A 91 59.38 18.00 38.61
N SER A 92 60.36 17.08 38.65
CA SER A 92 60.09 15.68 38.90
C SER A 92 60.03 15.35 40.39
N ILE A 93 59.19 14.38 40.73
CA ILE A 93 59.03 13.88 42.11
C ILE A 93 60.06 12.75 42.36
N LYS A 94 60.66 12.74 43.53
CA LYS A 94 61.54 11.64 43.94
C LYS A 94 60.77 10.31 43.88
N PRO A 95 61.20 9.32 43.15
CA PRO A 95 60.52 8.04 43.10
C PRO A 95 60.71 7.37 44.49
N ILE A 96 59.59 7.15 45.17
CA ILE A 96 59.59 6.34 46.38
C ILE A 96 59.27 4.92 45.96
N LEU A 97 60.27 4.03 46.08
CA LEU A 97 60.05 2.63 45.77
C LEU A 97 59.20 1.99 46.91
N GLY A 98 57.90 1.87 46.68
CA GLY A 98 57.04 1.21 47.65
C GLY A 98 57.40 -0.27 47.82
N SER A 99 57.22 -0.82 49.06
CA SER A 99 57.51 -2.23 49.36
C SER A 99 56.81 -3.21 48.37
N LYS A 100 55.60 -2.90 47.89
CA LYS A 100 54.89 -3.69 46.91
C LYS A 100 55.63 -3.77 45.54
N VAL A 101 56.22 -2.68 45.06
CA VAL A 101 56.91 -2.65 43.78
C VAL A 101 58.24 -3.42 43.92
N LEU A 102 58.92 -3.29 45.07
CA LEU A 102 60.12 -4.08 45.36
C LEU A 102 59.85 -5.61 45.35
N THR A 103 58.76 -6.05 46.00
CA THR A 103 58.40 -7.47 46.00
C THR A 103 58.02 -7.98 44.61
N MET A 104 57.31 -7.18 43.83
CA MET A 104 56.97 -7.53 42.45
C MET A 104 58.18 -7.63 41.56
N VAL A 105 59.11 -6.70 41.62
CA VAL A 105 60.34 -6.70 40.85
C VAL A 105 61.27 -7.87 41.28
N ALA A 106 61.26 -8.20 42.58
CA ALA A 106 61.99 -9.33 43.13
C ALA A 106 61.49 -10.67 42.57
N SER A 107 60.20 -10.85 42.37
CA SER A 107 59.55 -12.08 41.89
C SER A 107 59.54 -12.19 40.37
N SER A 108 59.04 -11.17 39.64
CA SER A 108 58.81 -11.17 38.19
C SER A 108 59.95 -10.59 37.36
N GLY A 109 60.90 -9.89 37.98
CA GLY A 109 62.00 -9.20 37.26
C GLY A 109 61.61 -7.80 36.74
N GLU A 110 60.35 -7.50 36.58
CA GLU A 110 59.84 -6.16 36.20
C GLU A 110 58.47 -5.90 36.83
N ALA A 111 58.17 -4.64 37.02
CA ALA A 111 56.84 -4.22 37.54
C ALA A 111 56.48 -2.83 36.98
N ASP A 112 55.30 -2.72 36.41
CA ASP A 112 54.68 -1.47 36.07
C ASP A 112 53.96 -0.91 37.28
N PHE A 113 54.03 0.39 37.55
CA PHE A 113 53.38 1.03 38.69
C PHE A 113 52.99 2.48 38.34
N ARG A 114 52.09 3.00 39.10
CA ARG A 114 51.63 4.41 38.98
C ARG A 114 51.80 5.12 40.32
N THR A 115 52.33 6.31 40.30
CA THR A 115 52.46 7.20 41.49
C THR A 115 51.90 8.57 41.14
N GLY A 116 50.66 8.81 41.64
CA GLY A 116 49.93 10.01 41.25
C GLY A 116 49.71 10.06 39.72
N ASP A 117 50.12 11.10 39.06
CA ASP A 117 50.01 11.31 37.61
C ASP A 117 51.16 10.70 36.81
N LEU A 118 52.16 10.16 37.49
CA LEU A 118 53.35 9.54 36.87
C LEU A 118 53.11 8.06 36.67
N GLU A 119 53.39 7.58 35.47
CA GLU A 119 53.47 6.18 35.14
C GLU A 119 54.94 5.75 35.27
N GLY A 120 55.21 4.58 35.86
CA GLY A 120 56.57 4.11 36.14
C GLY A 120 56.74 2.62 35.83
N ILE A 121 57.98 2.28 35.54
CA ILE A 121 58.44 0.87 35.41
C ILE A 121 59.68 0.66 36.27
N ALA A 122 59.73 -0.45 36.95
CA ALA A 122 60.88 -0.91 37.65
C ALA A 122 61.37 -2.22 37.06
N ILE A 123 62.67 -2.31 36.67
CA ILE A 123 63.27 -3.47 35.99
C ILE A 123 64.51 -3.89 36.78
N ARG A 124 64.61 -5.21 37.10
CA ARG A 124 65.79 -5.80 37.74
C ARG A 124 66.81 -6.22 36.65
N LYS A 125 68.05 -5.77 36.76
CA LYS A 125 69.17 -6.14 35.85
C LYS A 125 70.40 -6.44 36.63
N GLY A 126 71.51 -6.94 35.96
CA GLY A 126 72.81 -7.35 36.48
C GLY A 126 72.86 -8.84 36.82
N MET A 127 74.08 -9.35 37.00
CA MET A 127 74.45 -10.76 37.28
C MET A 127 75.05 -10.88 38.66
N GLY A 128 74.75 -12.00 39.37
CA GLY A 128 75.36 -12.34 40.60
C GLY A 128 75.19 -11.32 41.72
N ASN A 129 76.30 -10.85 42.38
CA ASN A 129 76.23 -9.88 43.46
C ASN A 129 76.09 -8.42 43.00
N LYS A 130 76.14 -8.14 41.69
CA LYS A 130 75.98 -6.83 41.09
C LYS A 130 74.53 -6.58 40.51
N ARG A 131 73.51 -7.16 41.17
CA ARG A 131 72.14 -6.91 40.78
C ARG A 131 71.66 -5.57 41.28
N PHE A 132 70.85 -4.82 40.43
CA PHE A 132 70.29 -3.53 40.74
C PHE A 132 68.90 -3.42 40.13
N ILE A 133 68.13 -2.45 40.57
CA ILE A 133 66.78 -2.14 40.08
C ILE A 133 66.82 -0.76 39.45
N VAL A 134 66.44 -0.65 38.16
CA VAL A 134 66.27 0.65 37.49
C VAL A 134 64.79 0.96 37.51
N VAL A 135 64.48 2.18 37.99
CA VAL A 135 63.12 2.74 38.05
C VAL A 135 63.07 3.96 37.14
N VAL A 136 62.13 3.96 36.23
CA VAL A 136 61.84 5.11 35.37
C VAL A 136 60.42 5.52 35.61
N THR A 137 60.19 6.77 35.94
CA THR A 137 58.85 7.38 36.02
C THR A 137 58.79 8.57 35.10
N ALA A 138 57.66 8.78 34.45
CA ALA A 138 57.44 9.93 33.59
C ALA A 138 55.94 10.30 33.51
N TYR A 139 55.66 11.49 33.06
CA TYR A 139 54.32 11.99 32.77
C TYR A 139 54.10 11.99 31.25
N ASP A 140 52.97 11.40 30.83
CA ASP A 140 52.62 11.29 29.40
C ASP A 140 51.82 12.56 28.95
N HIS A 141 52.54 13.68 28.84
CA HIS A 141 51.94 14.92 28.39
C HIS A 141 51.32 14.80 26.99
N ASP A 142 52.10 14.33 26.04
CA ASP A 142 51.72 14.24 24.63
C ASP A 142 50.53 13.28 24.40
N GLY A 143 50.55 12.12 25.06
CA GLY A 143 49.46 11.15 24.93
C GLY A 143 48.16 11.68 25.51
N LEU A 144 48.20 12.37 26.66
CA LEU A 144 47.05 13.00 27.27
C LEU A 144 46.50 14.19 26.46
N GLU A 145 47.37 15.02 25.88
CA GLU A 145 46.98 16.12 25.00
C GLU A 145 46.31 15.60 23.69
N ARG A 146 46.84 14.50 23.14
CA ARG A 146 46.19 13.85 21.99
C ARG A 146 44.83 13.31 22.34
N LEU A 147 44.63 12.69 23.52
CA LEU A 147 43.32 12.23 23.98
C LEU A 147 42.33 13.38 24.19
N LYS A 148 42.78 14.52 24.74
CA LYS A 148 41.96 15.74 24.88
C LYS A 148 41.54 16.27 23.50
N THR A 149 42.47 16.30 22.55
CA THR A 149 42.19 16.73 21.17
C THR A 149 41.21 15.81 20.50
N LEU A 150 41.37 14.47 20.65
CA LEU A 150 40.45 13.46 20.14
C LEU A 150 39.04 13.65 20.73
N THR A 151 38.95 13.87 22.07
CA THR A 151 37.66 14.11 22.75
C THR A 151 36.96 15.35 22.18
N ARG A 152 37.72 16.45 21.93
CA ARG A 152 37.18 17.65 21.32
C ARG A 152 36.66 17.42 19.91
N ILE A 153 37.41 16.67 19.08
CA ILE A 153 36.99 16.32 17.71
C ILE A 153 35.72 15.46 17.75
N LEU A 154 35.67 14.42 18.60
CA LEU A 154 34.51 13.55 18.74
C LEU A 154 33.26 14.32 19.20
N PHE A 155 33.43 15.26 20.14
CA PHE A 155 32.32 16.10 20.61
C PHE A 155 31.80 17.04 19.51
N VAL A 156 32.67 17.69 18.75
CA VAL A 156 32.27 18.58 17.64
C VAL A 156 31.61 17.76 16.54
N SER A 157 32.16 16.60 16.19
CA SER A 157 31.55 15.70 15.17
C SER A 157 30.19 15.18 15.60
N LEU A 158 29.98 14.89 16.89
CA LEU A 158 28.68 14.50 17.43
C LEU A 158 27.64 15.62 17.29
N LEU A 159 28.00 16.86 17.66
CA LEU A 159 27.11 18.01 17.52
C LEU A 159 26.74 18.27 16.06
N LEU A 160 27.73 18.21 15.15
CA LEU A 160 27.49 18.38 13.72
C LEU A 160 26.58 17.27 13.16
N GLY A 161 26.79 16.04 13.60
CA GLY A 161 25.96 14.88 13.22
C GLY A 161 24.50 15.04 13.68
N ILE A 162 24.27 15.51 14.90
CA ILE A 162 22.92 15.78 15.42
C ILE A 162 22.23 16.86 14.59
N LEU A 163 22.95 17.97 14.30
CA LEU A 163 22.39 19.08 13.52
C LEU A 163 22.04 18.66 12.10
N LEU A 164 22.91 17.91 11.44
CA LEU A 164 22.66 17.36 10.10
C LEU A 164 21.46 16.40 10.10
N THR A 165 21.39 15.50 11.08
CA THR A 165 20.29 14.56 11.23
C THR A 165 18.95 15.29 11.44
N ALA A 166 18.94 16.34 12.26
CA ALA A 166 17.76 17.17 12.49
C ALA A 166 17.29 17.86 11.19
N LEU A 167 18.23 18.44 10.43
CA LEU A 167 17.94 19.09 9.16
C LEU A 167 17.35 18.11 8.14
N VAL A 168 18.00 16.96 7.94
CA VAL A 168 17.53 15.91 7.01
C VAL A 168 16.15 15.41 7.42
N SER A 169 15.94 15.13 8.72
CA SER A 169 14.64 14.70 9.24
C SER A 169 13.54 15.74 9.01
N TYR A 170 13.84 17.02 9.13
CA TYR A 170 12.88 18.09 8.87
C TYR A 170 12.48 18.17 7.39
N LEU A 171 13.45 18.09 6.49
CA LEU A 171 13.20 18.10 5.04
C LEU A 171 12.38 16.88 4.62
N PHE A 172 12.75 15.71 5.12
CA PHE A 172 12.02 14.45 4.85
C PHE A 172 10.57 14.49 5.34
N ALA A 173 10.34 15.02 6.56
CA ALA A 173 9.00 15.14 7.10
C ALA A 173 8.10 16.08 6.27
N ASN A 174 8.63 17.17 5.78
CA ASN A 174 7.87 18.11 4.96
C ASN A 174 7.59 17.61 3.55
N GLN A 175 8.52 16.89 2.93
CA GLN A 175 8.37 16.43 1.55
C GLN A 175 7.55 15.14 1.43
N LEU A 176 7.63 14.22 2.39
CA LEU A 176 6.99 12.92 2.30
C LEU A 176 5.79 12.74 3.24
N LEU A 177 5.88 13.15 4.50
CA LEU A 177 4.80 12.92 5.46
C LEU A 177 3.64 13.90 5.32
N LYS A 178 3.93 15.18 4.99
CA LYS A 178 2.87 16.19 4.86
C LYS A 178 1.90 15.90 3.70
N PRO A 179 2.34 15.52 2.49
CA PRO A 179 1.44 15.12 1.40
C PRO A 179 0.58 13.90 1.76
N ILE A 180 1.16 12.89 2.42
CA ILE A 180 0.40 11.71 2.88
C ILE A 180 -0.72 12.12 3.83
N SER A 181 -0.42 12.98 4.81
CA SER A 181 -1.42 13.47 5.75
C SER A 181 -2.53 14.26 5.07
N GLN A 182 -2.21 15.01 4.00
CA GLN A 182 -3.19 15.73 3.19
C GLN A 182 -4.11 14.76 2.45
N ILE A 183 -3.56 13.73 1.81
CA ILE A 183 -4.36 12.69 1.12
C ILE A 183 -5.31 12.02 2.12
N ILE A 184 -4.83 11.62 3.30
CA ILE A 184 -5.65 11.00 4.35
C ILE A 184 -6.79 11.94 4.78
N TYR A 185 -6.49 13.22 4.97
CA TYR A 185 -7.50 14.21 5.35
C TYR A 185 -8.56 14.37 4.25
N GLU A 186 -8.14 14.53 2.97
CA GLU A 186 -9.05 14.67 1.84
C GLU A 186 -9.91 13.40 1.64
N VAL A 187 -9.34 12.19 1.81
CA VAL A 187 -10.08 10.92 1.76
C VAL A 187 -11.13 10.83 2.87
N ASN A 188 -10.79 11.23 4.10
CA ASN A 188 -11.72 11.19 5.23
C ASN A 188 -12.86 12.22 5.12
N ASP A 189 -12.63 13.31 4.38
CA ASP A 189 -13.67 14.32 4.11
C ASP A 189 -14.65 13.88 3.02
N ILE A 190 -14.31 12.85 2.24
CA ILE A 190 -15.18 12.31 1.19
C ILE A 190 -16.33 11.53 1.84
N SER A 191 -17.56 11.93 1.48
CA SER A 191 -18.79 11.28 1.90
C SER A 191 -19.73 11.06 0.71
N SER A 192 -20.81 10.36 0.92
CA SER A 192 -21.86 10.17 -0.11
C SER A 192 -22.46 11.48 -0.64
N HIS A 193 -22.29 12.59 0.11
CA HIS A 193 -22.82 13.89 -0.28
C HIS A 193 -21.84 14.72 -1.13
N ASN A 194 -20.56 14.41 -1.11
CA ASN A 194 -19.51 15.17 -1.82
C ASN A 194 -18.57 14.29 -2.67
N LEU A 195 -19.06 13.19 -3.23
CA LEU A 195 -18.29 12.28 -4.10
C LEU A 195 -17.66 12.96 -5.32
N SER A 196 -18.05 14.19 -5.64
CA SER A 196 -17.41 15.01 -6.70
C SER A 196 -16.07 15.60 -6.28
N HIS A 197 -15.75 15.58 -4.97
CA HIS A 197 -14.43 16.01 -4.50
C HIS A 197 -13.34 15.12 -5.07
N ARG A 198 -12.19 15.71 -5.41
CA ARG A 198 -11.03 14.98 -5.94
C ARG A 198 -9.83 15.27 -5.07
N ILE A 199 -9.07 14.23 -4.82
CA ILE A 199 -7.80 14.31 -4.11
C ILE A 199 -6.81 15.06 -5.01
N ARG A 200 -6.12 16.04 -4.44
CA ARG A 200 -5.13 16.83 -5.17
C ARG A 200 -3.90 15.95 -5.44
N ALA A 201 -3.79 15.47 -6.67
CA ALA A 201 -2.55 14.86 -7.13
C ALA A 201 -1.46 15.93 -7.16
N GLY A 202 -0.34 15.68 -6.48
CA GLY A 202 0.84 16.54 -6.57
C GLY A 202 1.27 16.74 -8.04
N ARG A 203 2.10 17.75 -8.31
CA ARG A 203 2.64 18.02 -9.65
C ARG A 203 3.74 17.03 -10.10
N GLY A 204 4.09 16.05 -9.26
CA GLY A 204 5.13 15.05 -9.52
C GLY A 204 4.60 13.83 -10.28
N ARG A 205 5.52 13.05 -10.86
CA ARG A 205 5.29 11.69 -11.36
C ARG A 205 5.70 10.65 -10.31
N ASP A 206 5.54 11.00 -9.03
CA ASP A 206 5.90 10.16 -7.91
C ASP A 206 4.76 9.18 -7.55
N GLU A 207 5.05 8.23 -6.70
CA GLU A 207 4.14 7.18 -6.24
C GLU A 207 2.91 7.77 -5.52
N LEU A 208 3.04 8.93 -4.87
CA LEU A 208 1.95 9.62 -4.20
C LEU A 208 0.95 10.22 -5.20
N SER A 209 1.45 10.79 -6.30
CA SER A 209 0.61 11.29 -7.38
C SER A 209 -0.12 10.15 -8.07
N GLN A 210 0.53 9.01 -8.28
CA GLN A 210 -0.10 7.81 -8.84
C GLN A 210 -1.20 7.28 -7.92
N LEU A 211 -0.95 7.22 -6.61
CA LEU A 211 -1.93 6.83 -5.61
C LEU A 211 -3.16 7.76 -5.63
N ALA A 212 -2.95 9.08 -5.63
CA ALA A 212 -4.03 10.06 -5.71
C ALA A 212 -4.87 9.89 -6.99
N ASN A 213 -4.23 9.65 -8.15
CA ASN A 213 -4.94 9.40 -9.41
C ASN A 213 -5.77 8.11 -9.37
N THR A 214 -5.21 7.02 -8.83
CA THR A 214 -5.95 5.76 -8.66
C THR A 214 -7.18 5.94 -7.75
N PHE A 215 -7.04 6.69 -6.66
CA PHE A 215 -8.19 7.05 -5.82
C PHE A 215 -9.23 7.87 -6.58
N ASN A 216 -8.80 8.85 -7.37
CA ASN A 216 -9.70 9.69 -8.16
C ASN A 216 -10.47 8.87 -9.21
N GLU A 217 -9.83 7.86 -9.83
CA GLU A 217 -10.51 6.93 -10.72
C GLU A 217 -11.56 6.07 -9.99
N LEU A 218 -11.24 5.60 -8.80
CA LEU A 218 -12.20 4.86 -7.95
C LEU A 218 -13.39 5.76 -7.56
N LEU A 219 -13.12 7.01 -7.15
CA LEU A 219 -14.15 7.99 -6.84
C LEU A 219 -15.05 8.29 -8.03
N GLU A 220 -14.49 8.39 -9.24
CA GLU A 220 -15.27 8.60 -10.47
C GLU A 220 -16.22 7.43 -10.75
N ARG A 221 -15.71 6.19 -10.62
CA ARG A 221 -16.55 4.98 -10.78
C ARG A 221 -17.66 4.93 -9.73
N LEU A 222 -17.32 5.24 -8.48
CA LEU A 222 -18.28 5.27 -7.38
C LEU A 222 -19.35 6.35 -7.60
N GLN A 223 -18.95 7.56 -7.97
CA GLN A 223 -19.86 8.66 -8.28
C GLN A 223 -20.83 8.29 -9.41
N LYS A 224 -20.32 7.74 -10.52
CA LYS A 224 -21.15 7.25 -11.63
C LYS A 224 -22.18 6.22 -11.15
N SER A 225 -21.78 5.30 -10.29
CA SER A 225 -22.68 4.28 -9.72
C SER A 225 -23.78 4.93 -8.86
N PHE A 226 -23.41 5.85 -7.98
CA PHE A 226 -24.38 6.60 -7.15
C PHE A 226 -25.33 7.45 -7.98
N ASP A 227 -24.85 8.11 -9.02
CA ASP A 227 -25.69 8.94 -9.90
C ASP A 227 -26.70 8.07 -10.68
N ILE A 228 -26.30 6.87 -11.09
CA ILE A 228 -27.22 5.91 -11.72
C ILE A 228 -28.27 5.44 -10.69
N GLN A 229 -27.86 5.09 -9.48
CA GLN A 229 -28.75 4.64 -8.42
C GLN A 229 -29.73 5.74 -8.01
N LYS A 230 -29.28 6.98 -7.85
CA LYS A 230 -30.11 8.13 -7.52
C LYS A 230 -31.18 8.39 -8.60
N ARG A 231 -30.76 8.36 -9.87
CA ARG A 231 -31.68 8.49 -11.01
C ARG A 231 -32.69 7.34 -11.05
N PHE A 232 -32.25 6.12 -10.78
CA PHE A 232 -33.14 4.96 -10.72
C PHE A 232 -34.23 5.13 -9.67
N ILE A 233 -33.87 5.51 -8.43
CA ILE A 233 -34.85 5.73 -7.35
C ILE A 233 -35.79 6.89 -7.68
N SER A 234 -35.27 8.00 -8.22
CA SER A 234 -36.08 9.16 -8.60
C SER A 234 -37.07 8.81 -9.69
N ASN A 235 -36.64 8.13 -10.75
CA ASN A 235 -37.52 7.74 -11.85
C ASN A 235 -38.53 6.69 -11.41
N ALA A 236 -38.13 5.69 -10.60
CA ALA A 236 -39.07 4.71 -10.06
C ALA A 236 -40.19 5.39 -9.25
N SER A 237 -39.85 6.35 -8.41
CA SER A 237 -40.78 7.11 -7.60
C SER A 237 -41.77 7.93 -8.49
N HIS A 238 -41.24 8.56 -9.53
CA HIS A 238 -42.05 9.33 -10.48
C HIS A 238 -43.03 8.45 -11.26
N GLU A 239 -42.52 7.32 -11.82
CA GLU A 239 -43.32 6.39 -12.61
C GLU A 239 -44.37 5.62 -11.78
N LEU A 240 -44.18 5.49 -10.46
CA LEU A 240 -45.18 4.95 -9.53
C LEU A 240 -46.22 6.02 -9.11
N SER A 241 -45.80 7.27 -8.91
CA SER A 241 -46.67 8.33 -8.44
C SER A 241 -47.69 8.75 -9.50
N THR A 242 -47.34 8.73 -10.77
CA THR A 242 -48.22 9.14 -11.87
C THR A 242 -49.50 8.28 -11.97
N PRO A 243 -49.41 6.94 -12.09
CA PRO A 243 -50.63 6.11 -12.15
C PRO A 243 -51.38 6.11 -10.82
N LEU A 244 -50.69 6.20 -9.68
CA LEU A 244 -51.36 6.29 -8.37
C LEU A 244 -52.19 7.55 -8.24
N THR A 245 -51.66 8.68 -8.69
CA THR A 245 -52.43 9.96 -8.74
C THR A 245 -53.62 9.87 -9.70
N SER A 246 -53.41 9.21 -10.87
CA SER A 246 -54.50 8.96 -11.83
C SER A 246 -55.63 8.16 -11.21
N VAL A 247 -55.32 7.02 -10.58
CA VAL A 247 -56.29 6.17 -9.88
C VAL A 247 -57.02 6.93 -8.79
N SER A 248 -56.27 7.67 -7.93
CA SER A 248 -56.86 8.45 -6.84
C SER A 248 -57.82 9.53 -7.37
N SER A 249 -57.42 10.28 -8.39
CA SER A 249 -58.25 11.31 -9.02
C SER A 249 -59.50 10.72 -9.71
N GLN A 250 -59.33 9.61 -10.43
CA GLN A 250 -60.49 8.93 -11.07
C GLN A 250 -61.50 8.44 -10.04
N LEU A 251 -61.07 7.90 -8.91
CA LEU A 251 -61.93 7.47 -7.81
C LEU A 251 -62.62 8.67 -7.17
N GLU A 252 -61.86 9.72 -6.84
CA GLU A 252 -62.44 10.94 -6.21
C GLU A 252 -63.51 11.57 -7.08
N VAL A 253 -63.24 11.81 -8.37
CA VAL A 253 -64.21 12.38 -9.33
C VAL A 253 -65.39 11.44 -9.55
N THR A 254 -65.20 10.14 -9.47
CA THR A 254 -66.26 9.16 -9.66
C THR A 254 -67.22 9.10 -8.46
N LEU A 255 -66.71 9.34 -7.26
CA LEU A 255 -67.49 9.35 -6.02
C LEU A 255 -68.25 10.65 -5.78
N GLN A 256 -67.89 11.75 -6.49
CA GLN A 256 -68.56 13.05 -6.29
C GLN A 256 -70.02 13.12 -6.79
N LYS A 257 -70.39 12.25 -7.73
CA LYS A 257 -71.77 12.25 -8.28
C LYS A 257 -72.15 10.85 -8.77
N GLU A 258 -73.41 10.56 -8.76
CA GLU A 258 -73.98 9.35 -9.35
C GLU A 258 -73.71 9.29 -10.85
N ARG A 259 -73.40 8.12 -11.34
CA ARG A 259 -73.09 7.83 -12.75
C ARG A 259 -73.93 6.64 -13.24
N ASN A 260 -74.02 6.51 -14.55
CA ASN A 260 -74.60 5.30 -15.12
C ASN A 260 -73.65 4.11 -15.09
N VAL A 261 -74.12 2.90 -15.23
CA VAL A 261 -73.40 1.67 -15.17
C VAL A 261 -72.24 1.64 -16.21
N ALA A 262 -72.47 2.17 -17.41
CA ALA A 262 -71.45 2.19 -18.47
C ALA A 262 -70.29 3.14 -18.13
N GLU A 263 -70.55 4.26 -17.45
CA GLU A 263 -69.50 5.19 -16.97
C GLU A 263 -68.68 4.55 -15.85
N TYR A 264 -69.33 3.90 -14.86
CA TYR A 264 -68.61 3.16 -13.83
C TYR A 264 -67.69 2.06 -14.42
N GLN A 265 -68.23 1.28 -15.38
CA GLN A 265 -67.42 0.25 -16.05
C GLN A 265 -66.20 0.81 -16.79
N ARG A 266 -66.33 1.99 -17.43
CA ARG A 266 -65.21 2.65 -18.12
C ARG A 266 -64.15 3.09 -17.13
N VAL A 267 -64.54 3.71 -16.02
CA VAL A 267 -63.57 4.14 -14.98
C VAL A 267 -62.91 2.94 -14.34
N LEU A 268 -63.65 1.89 -13.99
CA LEU A 268 -63.10 0.68 -13.40
C LEU A 268 -62.11 -0.01 -14.35
N ARG A 269 -62.34 -0.02 -15.66
CA ARG A 269 -61.37 -0.52 -16.64
C ARG A 269 -60.11 0.32 -16.67
N SER A 270 -60.21 1.64 -16.67
CA SER A 270 -59.09 2.56 -16.65
C SER A 270 -58.26 2.37 -15.38
N ILE A 271 -58.90 2.28 -14.22
CA ILE A 271 -58.24 1.99 -12.93
C ILE A 271 -57.53 0.63 -12.98
N SER A 272 -58.19 -0.41 -13.53
CA SER A 272 -57.58 -1.75 -13.68
C SER A 272 -56.33 -1.72 -14.55
N GLU A 273 -56.36 -0.94 -15.64
CA GLU A 273 -55.16 -0.74 -16.51
C GLU A 273 -54.04 -0.06 -15.76
N ASP A 274 -54.30 1.01 -15.02
CA ASP A 274 -53.28 1.72 -14.21
C ASP A 274 -52.68 0.82 -13.13
N VAL A 275 -53.53 0.01 -12.44
CA VAL A 275 -53.05 -0.98 -11.44
C VAL A 275 -52.20 -2.09 -12.07
N MET A 276 -52.60 -2.57 -13.27
CA MET A 276 -51.78 -3.55 -13.99
C MET A 276 -50.41 -3.00 -14.40
N GLN A 277 -50.37 -1.73 -14.83
CA GLN A 277 -49.07 -1.06 -15.15
C GLN A 277 -48.19 -0.93 -13.91
N MET A 278 -48.74 -0.51 -12.76
CA MET A 278 -48.01 -0.44 -11.50
C MET A 278 -47.44 -1.80 -11.10
N ARG A 279 -48.23 -2.87 -11.24
CA ARG A 279 -47.78 -4.25 -10.94
C ARG A 279 -46.62 -4.67 -11.84
N GLN A 280 -46.69 -4.36 -13.13
CA GLN A 280 -45.63 -4.67 -14.09
C GLN A 280 -44.37 -3.88 -13.75
N LEU A 281 -44.47 -2.59 -13.43
CA LEU A 281 -43.32 -1.76 -13.01
C LEU A 281 -42.67 -2.31 -11.76
N THR A 282 -43.44 -2.61 -10.72
CA THR A 282 -42.96 -3.15 -9.45
C THR A 282 -42.25 -4.50 -9.65
N ARG A 283 -42.82 -5.38 -10.50
CA ARG A 283 -42.18 -6.65 -10.84
C ARG A 283 -40.83 -6.45 -11.53
N SER A 284 -40.75 -5.54 -12.51
CA SER A 284 -39.49 -5.24 -13.20
C SER A 284 -38.43 -4.66 -12.25
N LEU A 285 -38.84 -3.79 -11.32
CA LEU A 285 -37.94 -3.24 -10.29
C LEU A 285 -37.38 -4.33 -9.37
N LEU A 286 -38.24 -5.29 -8.94
CA LEU A 286 -37.83 -6.42 -8.11
C LEU A 286 -36.88 -7.38 -8.88
N GLU A 287 -37.13 -7.63 -10.17
CA GLU A 287 -36.25 -8.46 -10.99
C GLU A 287 -34.89 -7.80 -11.22
N ILE A 288 -34.83 -6.47 -11.42
CA ILE A 288 -33.58 -5.72 -11.48
C ILE A 288 -32.81 -5.83 -10.15
N ALA A 289 -33.49 -5.63 -9.02
CA ALA A 289 -32.86 -5.74 -7.71
C ALA A 289 -32.33 -7.16 -7.42
N LYS A 290 -33.04 -8.21 -7.88
CA LYS A 290 -32.56 -9.60 -7.81
C LYS A 290 -31.35 -9.84 -8.70
N ALA A 291 -31.34 -9.29 -9.92
CA ALA A 291 -30.22 -9.43 -10.85
C ALA A 291 -28.94 -8.72 -10.36
N ASP A 292 -29.07 -7.65 -9.61
CA ASP A 292 -27.93 -6.93 -9.02
C ASP A 292 -27.46 -7.50 -7.67
N SER A 293 -28.32 -8.22 -6.95
CA SER A 293 -27.96 -8.89 -5.70
C SER A 293 -27.38 -10.27 -6.00
N HIS A 294 -26.10 -10.48 -5.58
CA HIS A 294 -25.44 -11.80 -5.62
C HIS A 294 -26.00 -12.78 -4.58
N GLY A 295 -27.26 -12.62 -4.17
CA GLY A 295 -27.95 -13.46 -3.18
C GLY A 295 -28.45 -14.77 -3.77
N ASN A 296 -28.85 -15.72 -2.93
CA ASN A 296 -29.30 -17.07 -3.20
C ASN A 296 -30.33 -17.19 -4.34
N ILE A 297 -29.85 -17.18 -5.58
CA ILE A 297 -30.64 -17.50 -6.75
C ILE A 297 -30.42 -18.99 -7.00
N GLU A 298 -31.48 -19.78 -6.99
CA GLU A 298 -31.42 -21.19 -7.38
C GLU A 298 -31.06 -21.27 -8.87
N LEU A 299 -29.89 -21.80 -9.14
CA LEU A 299 -29.43 -22.06 -10.49
C LEU A 299 -29.60 -23.52 -10.80
N SER A 300 -30.12 -23.83 -11.99
CA SER A 300 -30.32 -25.18 -12.49
C SER A 300 -29.90 -25.27 -13.95
N GLU A 301 -29.93 -26.45 -14.49
CA GLU A 301 -29.77 -26.71 -15.92
C GLU A 301 -30.98 -26.17 -16.68
N VAL A 302 -30.77 -25.25 -17.61
CA VAL A 302 -31.82 -24.61 -18.39
C VAL A 302 -31.60 -24.89 -19.88
N ARG A 303 -32.56 -25.52 -20.50
CA ARG A 303 -32.63 -25.72 -21.94
C ARG A 303 -33.17 -24.46 -22.62
N ILE A 304 -32.31 -23.74 -23.32
CA ILE A 304 -32.66 -22.49 -23.95
C ILE A 304 -33.64 -22.64 -25.10
N ASP A 305 -33.57 -23.73 -25.83
CA ASP A 305 -34.52 -24.08 -26.89
C ASP A 305 -35.96 -24.19 -26.35
N GLU A 306 -36.17 -24.84 -25.20
CA GLU A 306 -37.47 -24.96 -24.54
C GLU A 306 -37.97 -23.55 -24.07
N VAL A 307 -37.08 -22.73 -23.51
CA VAL A 307 -37.41 -21.37 -23.11
C VAL A 307 -37.88 -20.53 -24.32
N LEU A 308 -37.20 -20.64 -25.45
CA LEU A 308 -37.56 -19.89 -26.68
C LEU A 308 -38.90 -20.36 -27.27
N LEU A 309 -39.18 -21.67 -27.28
CA LEU A 309 -40.48 -22.22 -27.69
C LEU A 309 -41.61 -21.68 -26.82
N LYS A 310 -41.43 -21.63 -25.50
CA LYS A 310 -42.39 -21.06 -24.56
C LYS A 310 -42.63 -19.58 -24.82
N ILE A 311 -41.56 -18.79 -25.00
CA ILE A 311 -41.62 -17.36 -25.30
C ILE A 311 -42.40 -17.10 -26.59
N THR A 312 -42.13 -17.87 -27.64
CA THR A 312 -42.83 -17.72 -28.92
C THR A 312 -44.33 -17.93 -28.79
N ALA A 313 -44.77 -18.87 -27.95
CA ALA A 313 -46.18 -19.12 -27.66
C ALA A 313 -46.80 -18.00 -26.78
N GLU A 314 -46.06 -17.44 -25.84
CA GLU A 314 -46.54 -16.41 -24.92
C GLU A 314 -46.63 -15.02 -25.57
N VAL A 315 -45.70 -14.65 -26.45
CA VAL A 315 -45.69 -13.35 -27.13
C VAL A 315 -46.99 -13.10 -27.90
N ARG A 316 -47.58 -14.13 -28.52
CA ARG A 316 -48.86 -14.05 -29.22
C ARG A 316 -50.06 -13.79 -28.27
N LYS A 317 -49.90 -14.15 -26.98
CA LYS A 317 -50.95 -13.89 -25.97
C LYS A 317 -50.90 -12.43 -25.47
N ILE A 318 -49.68 -11.81 -25.48
CA ILE A 318 -49.51 -10.41 -25.10
C ILE A 318 -50.14 -9.51 -26.14
N ASN A 319 -49.87 -9.77 -27.41
CA ASN A 319 -50.50 -9.03 -28.50
C ASN A 319 -50.62 -9.97 -29.73
N SER A 320 -51.89 -10.11 -30.23
CA SER A 320 -52.20 -10.98 -31.36
C SER A 320 -51.51 -10.61 -32.66
N ASP A 321 -51.08 -9.33 -32.78
CA ASP A 321 -50.41 -8.80 -33.96
C ASP A 321 -48.94 -9.13 -33.98
N TYR A 322 -48.35 -9.53 -32.85
CA TYR A 322 -46.93 -9.87 -32.75
C TYR A 322 -46.63 -11.19 -33.45
N LYS A 323 -45.60 -11.16 -34.32
CA LYS A 323 -45.15 -12.33 -35.08
C LYS A 323 -43.71 -12.61 -34.71
N VAL A 324 -43.44 -13.82 -34.27
CA VAL A 324 -42.09 -14.28 -33.94
C VAL A 324 -41.78 -15.50 -34.79
N GLU A 325 -40.67 -15.46 -35.51
CA GLU A 325 -40.12 -16.57 -36.26
C GLU A 325 -38.87 -17.08 -35.53
N LEU A 326 -38.83 -18.36 -35.24
CA LEU A 326 -37.75 -19.01 -34.50
C LEU A 326 -36.94 -19.91 -35.42
N PHE A 327 -35.64 -19.70 -35.47
CA PHE A 327 -34.69 -20.52 -36.20
C PHE A 327 -33.72 -21.17 -35.24
N PHE A 328 -33.41 -22.41 -35.52
CA PHE A 328 -32.40 -23.16 -34.81
C PHE A 328 -31.22 -23.42 -35.74
N GLY A 329 -30.01 -23.04 -35.33
CA GLY A 329 -28.78 -23.45 -35.96
C GLY A 329 -28.49 -24.94 -35.77
N GLU A 330 -27.33 -25.38 -36.20
CA GLU A 330 -26.89 -26.75 -35.94
C GLU A 330 -26.73 -26.97 -34.43
N PHE A 331 -27.36 -28.07 -33.96
CA PHE A 331 -27.22 -28.47 -32.56
C PHE A 331 -25.87 -29.16 -32.37
N PRO A 332 -25.17 -28.88 -31.25
CA PRO A 332 -23.92 -29.56 -30.94
C PRO A 332 -24.14 -31.04 -30.63
N ASP A 333 -23.10 -31.85 -30.81
CA ASP A 333 -23.13 -33.30 -30.56
C ASP A 333 -23.33 -33.63 -29.06
N HIS A 334 -22.94 -32.72 -28.16
CA HIS A 334 -23.09 -32.90 -26.73
C HIS A 334 -24.26 -32.07 -26.17
N GLU A 335 -25.20 -32.73 -25.50
CA GLU A 335 -26.37 -32.06 -24.89
C GLU A 335 -25.97 -30.96 -23.89
N THR A 336 -24.85 -31.11 -23.19
CA THR A 336 -24.31 -30.11 -22.24
C THR A 336 -23.97 -28.78 -22.88
N ASP A 337 -23.74 -28.75 -24.19
CA ASP A 337 -23.48 -27.52 -24.94
C ASP A 337 -24.77 -26.74 -25.29
N CYS A 338 -25.94 -27.42 -25.22
CA CYS A 338 -27.25 -26.80 -25.41
C CYS A 338 -27.85 -26.22 -24.13
N VAL A 339 -27.27 -26.55 -22.98
CA VAL A 339 -27.78 -26.22 -21.65
C VAL A 339 -26.99 -25.06 -21.08
N VAL A 340 -27.68 -24.13 -20.42
CA VAL A 340 -27.08 -23.03 -19.66
C VAL A 340 -27.32 -23.27 -18.17
N PHE A 341 -26.29 -23.04 -17.33
CA PHE A 341 -26.49 -23.10 -15.89
C PHE A 341 -27.03 -21.75 -15.40
N GLY A 342 -28.32 -21.74 -15.03
CA GLY A 342 -28.99 -20.50 -14.74
C GLY A 342 -30.33 -20.64 -14.04
N ASN A 343 -31.01 -19.53 -13.86
CA ASN A 343 -32.39 -19.48 -13.38
C ASN A 343 -33.35 -19.34 -14.56
N VAL A 344 -34.22 -20.33 -14.75
CA VAL A 344 -35.14 -20.41 -15.90
C VAL A 344 -36.09 -19.23 -15.99
N GLU A 345 -36.60 -18.73 -14.85
CA GLU A 345 -37.54 -17.58 -14.82
C GLU A 345 -36.88 -16.27 -15.22
N LEU A 346 -35.66 -16.03 -14.72
CA LEU A 346 -34.91 -14.85 -15.06
C LEU A 346 -34.46 -14.88 -16.53
N LEU A 347 -33.95 -15.99 -17.04
CA LEU A 347 -33.58 -16.14 -18.44
C LEU A 347 -34.78 -15.97 -19.36
N HIS A 348 -35.91 -16.55 -18.99
CA HIS A 348 -37.18 -16.37 -19.72
C HIS A 348 -37.57 -14.87 -19.74
N SER A 349 -37.53 -14.17 -18.59
CA SER A 349 -37.85 -12.76 -18.51
C SER A 349 -36.90 -11.91 -19.37
N ALA A 350 -35.60 -12.17 -19.34
CA ALA A 350 -34.60 -11.44 -20.12
C ALA A 350 -34.83 -11.58 -21.63
N ILE A 351 -35.02 -12.82 -22.10
CA ILE A 351 -35.23 -13.12 -23.51
C ILE A 351 -36.58 -12.56 -23.99
N MET A 352 -37.63 -12.73 -23.17
CA MET A 352 -38.97 -12.18 -23.46
C MET A 352 -38.93 -10.66 -23.68
N ASN A 353 -38.20 -9.92 -22.80
CA ASN A 353 -38.06 -8.47 -22.94
C ASN A 353 -37.39 -8.06 -24.26
N ILE A 354 -36.42 -8.84 -24.74
CA ILE A 354 -35.72 -8.56 -26.00
C ILE A 354 -36.65 -8.87 -27.19
N VAL A 355 -37.34 -10.02 -27.16
CA VAL A 355 -38.25 -10.45 -28.23
C VAL A 355 -39.47 -9.54 -28.34
N GLU A 356 -40.08 -9.16 -27.20
CA GLU A 356 -41.18 -8.20 -27.16
C GLU A 356 -40.75 -6.84 -27.72
N ASN A 357 -39.57 -6.35 -27.36
CA ASN A 357 -39.02 -5.11 -27.90
C ASN A 357 -38.84 -5.22 -29.43
N GLY A 358 -38.31 -6.35 -29.91
CA GLY A 358 -38.17 -6.60 -31.35
C GLY A 358 -39.51 -6.47 -32.11
N CYS A 359 -40.58 -7.11 -31.61
CA CYS A 359 -41.92 -6.97 -32.18
C CYS A 359 -42.49 -5.56 -32.05
N LYS A 360 -42.32 -4.95 -30.89
CA LYS A 360 -42.90 -3.63 -30.55
C LYS A 360 -42.34 -2.52 -31.43
N TYR A 361 -41.05 -2.50 -31.67
CA TYR A 361 -40.36 -1.45 -32.42
C TYR A 361 -40.25 -1.78 -33.94
N SER A 362 -40.74 -2.91 -34.36
CA SER A 362 -40.85 -3.27 -35.76
C SER A 362 -42.11 -2.71 -36.38
N PRO A 363 -42.10 -2.09 -37.59
CA PRO A 363 -43.30 -1.61 -38.26
C PRO A 363 -44.30 -2.72 -38.56
N ASP A 364 -43.79 -3.90 -38.92
CA ASP A 364 -44.56 -5.09 -39.27
C ASP A 364 -44.86 -6.00 -38.07
N LYS A 365 -44.50 -5.54 -36.85
CA LYS A 365 -44.68 -6.28 -35.59
C LYS A 365 -43.99 -7.63 -35.59
N PHE A 366 -42.89 -7.76 -36.31
CA PHE A 366 -42.17 -8.97 -36.57
C PHE A 366 -40.82 -8.98 -35.88
N SER A 367 -40.45 -10.08 -35.27
CA SER A 367 -39.15 -10.35 -34.71
C SER A 367 -38.64 -11.74 -35.13
N ARG A 368 -37.38 -11.81 -35.56
CA ARG A 368 -36.72 -13.05 -35.89
C ARG A 368 -35.77 -13.42 -34.76
N VAL A 369 -35.94 -14.63 -34.22
CA VAL A 369 -35.09 -15.15 -33.15
C VAL A 369 -34.27 -16.31 -33.71
N ASN A 370 -32.97 -16.27 -33.54
CA ASN A 370 -32.07 -17.35 -33.96
C ASN A 370 -31.28 -17.85 -32.74
N LEU A 371 -31.31 -19.17 -32.53
CA LEU A 371 -30.50 -19.87 -31.54
C LEU A 371 -29.35 -20.58 -32.24
N SER A 372 -28.13 -20.32 -31.84
CA SER A 372 -26.93 -20.96 -32.36
C SER A 372 -25.94 -21.28 -31.25
N PHE A 373 -25.03 -22.21 -31.52
CA PHE A 373 -24.08 -22.76 -30.57
C PHE A 373 -22.69 -22.71 -31.17
N ALA A 374 -21.72 -22.15 -30.45
CA ALA A 374 -20.32 -22.14 -30.87
C ALA A 374 -19.39 -22.01 -29.65
N ASN A 375 -18.25 -22.67 -29.70
CA ASN A 375 -17.17 -22.48 -28.68
C ASN A 375 -17.67 -22.64 -27.23
N HIS A 376 -18.52 -23.64 -26.95
CA HIS A 376 -19.14 -23.86 -25.63
C HIS A 376 -19.94 -22.65 -25.14
N ARG A 377 -20.60 -21.95 -26.07
CA ARG A 377 -21.49 -20.80 -25.77
C ARG A 377 -22.80 -20.94 -26.55
N VAL A 378 -23.83 -20.41 -25.94
CA VAL A 378 -25.17 -20.33 -26.53
C VAL A 378 -25.41 -18.90 -26.96
N TYR A 379 -25.75 -18.70 -28.21
CA TYR A 379 -26.05 -17.41 -28.81
C TYR A 379 -27.53 -17.30 -29.16
N ILE A 380 -28.18 -16.28 -28.64
CA ILE A 380 -29.54 -15.94 -28.95
C ILE A 380 -29.55 -14.58 -29.62
N SER A 381 -29.79 -14.55 -30.92
CA SER A 381 -29.91 -13.28 -31.65
C SER A 381 -31.38 -12.99 -31.96
N VAL A 382 -31.79 -11.75 -31.68
CA VAL A 382 -33.15 -11.25 -31.91
C VAL A 382 -33.06 -10.06 -32.86
N ALA A 383 -33.54 -10.25 -34.06
CA ALA A 383 -33.48 -9.26 -35.14
C ALA A 383 -34.87 -8.70 -35.45
N ASN A 384 -34.95 -7.40 -35.66
CA ASN A 384 -36.16 -6.73 -36.11
C ASN A 384 -35.85 -5.60 -37.10
N LYS A 385 -36.76 -5.33 -38.02
CA LYS A 385 -36.69 -4.15 -38.90
C LYS A 385 -37.37 -2.99 -38.24
N GLY A 386 -36.62 -2.00 -37.78
CA GLY A 386 -37.14 -0.83 -37.08
C GLY A 386 -36.29 0.41 -37.32
N HIS A 387 -36.56 1.44 -36.57
CA HIS A 387 -35.71 2.65 -36.61
C HIS A 387 -34.32 2.30 -36.09
N VAL A 388 -33.29 2.81 -36.78
CA VAL A 388 -31.89 2.62 -36.42
C VAL A 388 -31.63 3.31 -35.08
N ILE A 389 -30.93 2.60 -34.19
CA ILE A 389 -30.44 3.15 -32.93
C ILE A 389 -29.12 3.86 -33.23
N VAL A 390 -29.08 5.17 -32.99
CA VAL A 390 -27.86 5.95 -33.25
C VAL A 390 -26.75 5.56 -32.29
N ALA A 391 -25.48 5.63 -32.74
CA ALA A 391 -24.32 5.17 -32.00
C ALA A 391 -24.21 5.75 -30.56
N GLU A 392 -24.62 7.01 -30.39
CA GLU A 392 -24.61 7.68 -29.08
C GLU A 392 -25.68 7.15 -28.09
N GLU A 393 -26.69 6.45 -28.60
CA GLU A 393 -27.76 5.85 -27.78
C GLU A 393 -27.48 4.39 -27.43
N ILE A 394 -26.61 3.67 -28.18
CA ILE A 394 -26.35 2.23 -28.01
C ILE A 394 -25.98 1.89 -26.55
N GLN A 395 -25.16 2.69 -25.91
CA GLN A 395 -24.82 2.45 -24.50
C GLN A 395 -25.91 2.88 -23.54
N LYS A 396 -26.76 3.84 -23.93
CA LYS A 396 -27.81 4.42 -23.08
C LYS A 396 -29.07 3.56 -23.03
N ILE A 397 -29.39 2.81 -24.10
CA ILE A 397 -30.60 1.97 -24.15
C ILE A 397 -30.63 0.88 -23.07
N PHE A 398 -29.49 0.53 -22.49
CA PHE A 398 -29.37 -0.40 -21.38
C PHE A 398 -29.45 0.25 -20.00
N GLN A 399 -29.59 1.60 -19.95
CA GLN A 399 -29.79 2.29 -18.67
C GLN A 399 -31.26 2.18 -18.24
N PRO A 400 -31.54 1.90 -16.96
CA PRO A 400 -32.93 1.88 -16.46
C PRO A 400 -33.65 3.19 -16.75
N PHE A 401 -34.92 3.10 -17.17
CA PHE A 401 -35.80 4.21 -17.54
C PHE A 401 -35.37 5.01 -18.76
N TYR A 402 -34.32 4.58 -19.47
CA TYR A 402 -33.94 5.26 -20.71
C TYR A 402 -34.87 4.86 -21.86
N ARG A 403 -35.32 5.88 -22.64
CA ARG A 403 -36.12 5.71 -23.84
C ARG A 403 -35.56 6.59 -24.94
N GLY A 404 -35.14 6.00 -26.01
CA GLY A 404 -34.65 6.73 -27.19
C GLY A 404 -35.68 7.68 -27.77
N GLY A 405 -35.26 8.64 -28.55
CA GLY A 405 -36.13 9.66 -29.17
C GLY A 405 -37.34 9.09 -29.90
N ASN A 406 -37.14 7.97 -30.59
CA ASN A 406 -38.14 7.27 -31.38
C ASN A 406 -39.07 6.35 -30.59
N ALA A 407 -38.81 6.19 -29.27
CA ALA A 407 -39.57 5.31 -28.40
C ALA A 407 -40.71 6.02 -27.64
N LYS A 408 -40.91 7.32 -27.82
CA LYS A 408 -41.93 8.11 -27.07
C LYS A 408 -43.36 7.66 -27.32
N ASP A 409 -43.66 7.23 -28.54
CA ASP A 409 -45.01 6.82 -28.95
C ASP A 409 -45.39 5.38 -28.51
N TYR A 410 -44.40 4.62 -27.99
CA TYR A 410 -44.63 3.26 -27.55
C TYR A 410 -44.77 3.19 -26.01
N LYS A 411 -45.79 2.48 -25.49
CA LYS A 411 -46.00 2.28 -24.04
C LYS A 411 -44.81 1.49 -23.42
N GLY A 412 -44.37 1.86 -22.23
CA GLY A 412 -43.37 1.13 -21.43
C GLY A 412 -42.39 2.01 -20.68
N PHE A 413 -41.82 1.48 -19.62
CA PHE A 413 -41.03 2.19 -18.62
C PHE A 413 -39.53 2.32 -18.94
N GLY A 414 -39.03 1.65 -20.02
CA GLY A 414 -37.60 1.65 -20.33
C GLY A 414 -36.75 0.78 -19.38
N LEU A 415 -37.36 -0.26 -18.81
CA LEU A 415 -36.69 -1.18 -17.87
C LEU A 415 -36.27 -2.50 -18.51
N GLY A 416 -36.91 -2.92 -19.62
CA GLY A 416 -36.76 -4.26 -20.18
C GLY A 416 -35.35 -4.59 -20.64
N LEU A 417 -34.67 -3.69 -21.37
CA LEU A 417 -33.28 -3.90 -21.84
C LEU A 417 -32.27 -3.84 -20.70
N ALA A 418 -32.50 -2.94 -19.70
CA ALA A 418 -31.67 -2.89 -18.50
C ALA A 418 -31.76 -4.20 -17.71
N LEU A 419 -32.97 -4.75 -17.57
CA LEU A 419 -33.21 -6.02 -16.93
C LEU A 419 -32.54 -7.17 -17.71
N ALA A 420 -32.75 -7.23 -19.02
CA ALA A 420 -32.13 -8.24 -19.86
C ALA A 420 -30.60 -8.24 -19.73
N LYS A 421 -29.98 -7.06 -19.75
CA LYS A 421 -28.51 -6.93 -19.56
C LYS A 421 -28.06 -7.35 -18.16
N GLY A 422 -28.79 -6.96 -17.11
CA GLY A 422 -28.50 -7.38 -15.72
C GLY A 422 -28.58 -8.89 -15.55
N ILE A 423 -29.63 -9.52 -16.06
CA ILE A 423 -29.81 -10.97 -16.02
C ILE A 423 -28.73 -11.70 -16.83
N THR A 424 -28.42 -11.22 -18.04
CA THR A 424 -27.36 -11.82 -18.87
C THR A 424 -26.02 -11.80 -18.14
N ARG A 425 -25.67 -10.66 -17.50
CA ARG A 425 -24.45 -10.50 -16.70
C ARG A 425 -24.44 -11.43 -15.47
N LEU A 426 -25.57 -11.58 -14.80
CA LEU A 426 -25.73 -12.51 -13.69
C LEU A 426 -25.38 -13.95 -14.09
N HIS A 427 -25.75 -14.35 -15.31
CA HIS A 427 -25.44 -15.65 -15.91
C HIS A 427 -24.06 -15.67 -16.62
N LYS A 428 -23.16 -14.73 -16.33
CA LYS A 428 -21.80 -14.61 -16.90
C LYS A 428 -21.79 -14.48 -18.43
N GLY A 429 -22.88 -13.99 -18.99
CA GLY A 429 -23.03 -13.73 -20.42
C GLY A 429 -22.81 -12.26 -20.80
N THR A 430 -22.92 -11.97 -22.09
CA THR A 430 -22.91 -10.62 -22.66
C THR A 430 -24.17 -10.37 -23.48
N LEU A 431 -24.63 -9.11 -23.48
CA LEU A 431 -25.73 -8.64 -24.32
C LEU A 431 -25.25 -7.44 -25.11
N GLU A 432 -25.22 -7.62 -26.43
CA GLU A 432 -24.75 -6.61 -27.39
C GLU A 432 -25.89 -6.23 -28.35
N VAL A 433 -25.74 -5.11 -29.04
CA VAL A 433 -26.70 -4.63 -30.03
C VAL A 433 -25.95 -4.03 -31.22
N GLU A 434 -26.38 -4.41 -32.38
CA GLU A 434 -25.96 -3.80 -33.65
C GLU A 434 -27.22 -3.23 -34.32
N SER A 435 -27.11 -2.04 -34.91
CA SER A 435 -28.24 -1.41 -35.58
C SER A 435 -27.78 -0.59 -36.76
N ASP A 436 -28.27 -0.95 -37.94
CA ASP A 436 -28.01 -0.24 -39.19
C ASP A 436 -29.25 -0.20 -40.07
N GLN A 437 -29.18 0.53 -41.23
CA GLN A 437 -30.31 0.70 -42.13
C GLN A 437 -30.64 -0.55 -42.98
N GLU A 438 -29.65 -1.42 -43.19
CA GLU A 438 -29.81 -2.57 -44.11
C GLU A 438 -30.29 -3.80 -43.34
N THR A 439 -29.67 -4.08 -42.18
CA THR A 439 -29.96 -5.27 -41.35
C THR A 439 -31.04 -5.02 -40.31
N GLY A 440 -31.31 -3.76 -39.98
CA GLY A 440 -32.20 -3.36 -38.90
C GLY A 440 -31.47 -3.36 -37.55
N THR A 441 -32.16 -3.76 -36.49
CA THR A 441 -31.59 -3.89 -35.13
C THR A 441 -31.49 -5.35 -34.74
N VAL A 442 -30.30 -5.78 -34.30
CA VAL A 442 -30.01 -7.12 -33.84
C VAL A 442 -29.47 -7.06 -32.42
N PHE A 443 -30.16 -7.68 -31.49
CA PHE A 443 -29.69 -7.93 -30.13
C PHE A 443 -29.09 -9.35 -30.06
N THR A 444 -27.86 -9.47 -29.58
CA THR A 444 -27.20 -10.77 -29.42
C THR A 444 -26.92 -10.99 -27.93
N MET A 445 -27.57 -12.00 -27.36
CA MET A 445 -27.29 -12.50 -26.01
C MET A 445 -26.40 -13.73 -26.12
N GLU A 446 -25.25 -13.67 -25.47
CA GLU A 446 -24.28 -14.75 -25.39
C GLU A 446 -24.24 -15.28 -23.96
N LEU A 447 -24.40 -16.58 -23.79
CA LEU A 447 -24.39 -17.25 -22.49
C LEU A 447 -23.36 -18.41 -22.50
N PRO A 448 -22.61 -18.65 -21.40
CA PRO A 448 -21.78 -19.84 -21.33
C PRO A 448 -22.64 -21.10 -21.25
N SER A 449 -22.29 -22.14 -22.01
CA SER A 449 -22.95 -23.44 -21.89
C SER A 449 -22.50 -24.12 -20.59
N TYR A 450 -23.27 -25.15 -20.19
CA TYR A 450 -22.98 -25.90 -18.96
C TYR A 450 -21.63 -26.62 -19.04
N SER A 451 -21.21 -27.06 -20.22
CA SER A 451 -19.88 -27.65 -20.43
C SER A 451 -18.73 -26.78 -20.02
N THR A 452 -18.84 -25.43 -20.11
CA THR A 452 -17.83 -24.46 -19.67
C THR A 452 -17.55 -24.56 -18.16
N PHE A 453 -18.56 -24.90 -17.37
CA PHE A 453 -18.42 -25.03 -15.91
C PHE A 453 -17.81 -26.36 -15.49
N GLN A 454 -17.94 -27.43 -16.30
CA GLN A 454 -17.30 -28.71 -16.04
C GLN A 454 -15.81 -28.74 -16.35
N ILE A 455 -15.33 -27.87 -17.23
CA ILE A 455 -13.91 -27.77 -17.62
C ILE A 455 -13.11 -26.93 -16.62
N SER A 456 -13.77 -26.06 -15.85
CA SER A 456 -13.13 -25.10 -14.93
C SER A 456 -13.11 -25.54 -13.45
N GLY A 457 -13.64 -26.69 -13.09
CA GLY A 457 -13.62 -27.35 -11.78
C GLY A 457 -12.74 -28.57 -11.79
#